data_d72341b4c1318206c8ce159c0c35c7ad
#
_entry.id   d72341b4c1318206c8ce159c0c35c7ad
#
_cell.length_a   1.000
_cell.length_b   1.000
_cell.length_c   1.000
_cell.angle_alpha   90.00
_cell.angle_beta   90.00
_cell.angle_gamma   90.00
#
_symmetry.space_group_name_H-M   'P 1'
#
loop_
_entity.id
_entity.type
_entity.pdbx_description
1 polymer ?
#
loop_
_entity_poly.entity_id
_entity_poly.type
_entity_poly.pdbx_seq_one_letter_code
_entity_poly.pdbx_strand_id
1 'polypeptide(L)'
;MNIIILSHRRSLNKAEGFIKANKNANLILVTDAANLDEKFSYLKLISKVYHIKGFDIVNITKKIKQCDSIFCVSENLLPIQSQLESYYGIHNLTPFAAEVLSNKQTFDNFCRSVGLSDYVPKSITPTFHNQLEIFDNKEIFTKPDIGTGSNVFLPDSDQNQPKIEYRRWNNKHHFMKYLKDKNFHNDFFTINKVGMQNDKFNNKPCKIIVQEYHWSETPSVAPIGFIRDGKLNIVTYLKISKTKFGDVLDLNKNPIELHSNSKTTDIAKNLAVWTVPKNEVDKDVHDKISRFMQTIIDKLKIKDLFYAGPDFHFSNGKLIAIDFNARVGQMMNILDGLESNNIFKNIKDGLDPVINEQLLWGASLLKPGIIVSVASLEHLEHNLNYLNTELKSGIVVPEFQNLQNKEFNINLNVSGKSEQELFDNYKQANQLLQNCITY
;
A
#
# COMPACT_ATOMS: atom_id res chain seq x y z
N MET A 1 21.67 -19.21 8.08
CA MET A 1 21.16 -17.82 8.12
C MET A 1 19.81 -17.83 8.81
N ASN A 2 19.65 -17.04 9.86
CA ASN A 2 18.40 -16.85 10.62
C ASN A 2 17.73 -15.55 10.14
N ILE A 3 16.52 -15.62 9.66
CA ILE A 3 15.76 -14.47 9.18
C ILE A 3 14.50 -14.28 10.04
N ILE A 4 14.35 -13.13 10.65
CA ILE A 4 13.11 -12.74 11.31
C ILE A 4 12.18 -12.10 10.27
N ILE A 5 10.93 -12.56 10.21
CA ILE A 5 9.86 -11.96 9.43
C ILE A 5 8.91 -11.28 10.42
N LEU A 6 8.79 -9.95 10.32
CA LEU A 6 7.85 -9.16 11.12
C LEU A 6 6.59 -8.91 10.30
N SER A 7 5.47 -9.43 10.76
CA SER A 7 4.21 -9.29 10.04
C SER A 7 2.99 -9.29 10.94
N HIS A 8 2.08 -8.36 10.70
CA HIS A 8 0.69 -8.54 11.13
C HIS A 8 0.01 -9.64 10.32
N ARG A 9 -1.01 -10.28 10.88
CA ARG A 9 -1.75 -11.37 10.21
C ARG A 9 -2.16 -11.01 8.77
N ARG A 10 -2.73 -9.82 8.58
CA ARG A 10 -3.25 -9.36 7.28
C ARG A 10 -2.19 -9.03 6.25
N SER A 11 -0.98 -8.74 6.70
CA SER A 11 0.11 -8.37 5.81
C SER A 11 0.98 -9.56 5.42
N LEU A 12 0.75 -10.72 6.02
CA LEU A 12 1.62 -11.89 5.86
C LEU A 12 1.66 -12.41 4.42
N ASN A 13 0.56 -12.29 3.68
CA ASN A 13 0.52 -12.64 2.26
C ASN A 13 1.55 -11.88 1.40
N LYS A 14 1.96 -10.67 1.83
CA LYS A 14 3.00 -9.90 1.14
C LYS A 14 4.41 -10.49 1.30
N ALA A 15 4.60 -11.42 2.24
CA ALA A 15 5.87 -12.09 2.48
C ALA A 15 6.05 -13.38 1.66
N GLU A 16 5.04 -13.84 0.94
CA GLU A 16 5.01 -15.15 0.31
C GLU A 16 6.22 -15.38 -0.63
N GLY A 17 6.45 -14.48 -1.58
CA GLY A 17 7.57 -14.58 -2.53
C GLY A 17 8.92 -14.57 -1.81
N PHE A 18 9.08 -13.69 -0.81
CA PHE A 18 10.29 -13.65 0.01
C PHE A 18 10.51 -14.96 0.78
N ILE A 19 9.47 -15.53 1.39
CA ILE A 19 9.53 -16.81 2.11
C ILE A 19 9.95 -17.94 1.16
N LYS A 20 9.30 -18.03 0.00
CA LYS A 20 9.63 -19.05 -1.02
C LYS A 20 11.07 -18.95 -1.51
N ALA A 21 11.55 -17.73 -1.78
CA ALA A 21 12.93 -17.49 -2.20
C ALA A 21 13.96 -17.87 -1.14
N ASN A 22 13.61 -17.75 0.14
CA ASN A 22 14.47 -18.01 1.29
C ASN A 22 14.20 -19.35 1.98
N LYS A 23 13.54 -20.31 1.33
CA LYS A 23 13.14 -21.62 1.91
C LYS A 23 14.26 -22.43 2.55
N ASN A 24 15.52 -22.18 2.19
CA ASN A 24 16.69 -22.85 2.75
C ASN A 24 17.27 -22.13 3.99
N ALA A 25 16.72 -20.97 4.37
CA ALA A 25 17.09 -20.27 5.59
C ALA A 25 16.22 -20.74 6.78
N ASN A 26 16.68 -20.48 7.99
CA ASN A 26 15.88 -20.66 9.19
C ASN A 26 14.93 -19.44 9.32
N LEU A 27 13.71 -19.57 8.81
CA LEU A 27 12.71 -18.52 8.80
C LEU A 27 11.92 -18.50 10.11
N ILE A 28 11.93 -17.37 10.79
CA ILE A 28 11.27 -17.18 12.08
C ILE A 28 10.21 -16.08 11.91
N LEU A 29 8.93 -16.43 11.96
CA LEU A 29 7.84 -15.47 11.93
C LEU A 29 7.57 -14.93 13.34
N VAL A 30 7.54 -13.62 13.47
CA VAL A 30 7.03 -12.90 14.64
C VAL A 30 5.77 -12.16 14.23
N THR A 31 4.67 -12.46 14.90
CA THR A 31 3.35 -11.89 14.62
C THR A 31 2.59 -11.60 15.91
N ASP A 32 1.68 -10.63 15.86
CA ASP A 32 0.74 -10.33 16.94
C ASP A 32 -0.57 -11.14 16.87
N ALA A 33 -0.78 -11.85 15.77
CA ALA A 33 -1.97 -12.68 15.57
C ALA A 33 -1.94 -13.94 16.44
N ALA A 34 -3.02 -14.22 17.15
CA ALA A 34 -3.15 -15.43 17.95
C ALA A 34 -3.23 -16.70 17.07
N ASN A 35 -3.90 -16.59 15.92
CA ASN A 35 -4.06 -17.68 14.95
C ASN A 35 -3.66 -17.22 13.56
N LEU A 36 -2.89 -18.04 12.87
CA LEU A 36 -2.59 -17.87 11.46
C LEU A 36 -3.62 -18.63 10.64
N ASP A 37 -3.93 -18.13 9.47
CA ASP A 37 -4.83 -18.81 8.54
C ASP A 37 -4.06 -19.98 7.89
N GLU A 38 -4.49 -21.23 8.16
CA GLU A 38 -3.86 -22.45 7.63
C GLU A 38 -3.91 -22.55 6.10
N LYS A 39 -4.71 -21.70 5.44
CA LYS A 39 -4.77 -21.62 3.97
C LYS A 39 -3.45 -21.21 3.33
N PHE A 40 -2.55 -20.56 4.08
CA PHE A 40 -1.28 -20.14 3.54
C PHE A 40 -0.28 -21.30 3.45
N SER A 41 -0.21 -21.95 2.28
CA SER A 41 0.67 -23.12 2.04
C SER A 41 2.15 -22.84 2.33
N TYR A 42 2.60 -21.60 2.15
CA TYR A 42 3.98 -21.18 2.41
C TYR A 42 4.35 -21.13 3.89
N LEU A 43 3.37 -21.16 4.82
CA LEU A 43 3.66 -21.26 6.26
C LEU A 43 4.45 -22.52 6.61
N LYS A 44 4.33 -23.58 5.82
CA LYS A 44 5.11 -24.82 5.97
C LYS A 44 6.63 -24.62 5.79
N LEU A 45 7.04 -23.52 5.17
CA LEU A 45 8.43 -23.13 4.98
C LEU A 45 9.00 -22.36 6.18
N ILE A 46 8.16 -21.94 7.11
CA ILE A 46 8.55 -21.20 8.32
C ILE A 46 8.97 -22.20 9.39
N SER A 47 10.20 -22.07 9.86
CA SER A 47 10.79 -22.98 10.86
C SER A 47 10.17 -22.78 12.25
N LYS A 48 9.81 -21.54 12.59
CA LYS A 48 9.26 -21.18 13.89
C LYS A 48 8.30 -20.01 13.80
N VAL A 49 7.20 -20.06 14.57
CA VAL A 49 6.26 -18.95 14.73
C VAL A 49 6.21 -18.51 16.19
N TYR A 50 6.39 -17.22 16.42
CA TYR A 50 6.22 -16.60 17.73
C TYR A 50 5.06 -15.61 17.69
N HIS A 51 4.05 -15.88 18.51
CA HIS A 51 2.94 -14.97 18.76
C HIS A 51 3.33 -14.02 19.90
N ILE A 52 3.61 -12.76 19.59
CA ILE A 52 4.07 -11.76 20.54
C ILE A 52 3.19 -10.53 20.43
N LYS A 53 2.32 -10.34 21.43
CA LYS A 53 1.41 -9.21 21.50
C LYS A 53 2.18 -7.89 21.45
N GLY A 54 1.78 -7.03 20.53
CA GLY A 54 2.37 -5.69 20.38
C GLY A 54 3.84 -5.70 19.95
N PHE A 55 4.37 -6.83 19.48
CA PHE A 55 5.77 -6.96 19.07
C PHE A 55 6.77 -6.52 20.16
N ASP A 56 6.52 -6.92 21.40
CA ASP A 56 7.40 -6.61 22.53
C ASP A 56 8.83 -7.10 22.27
N ILE A 57 9.75 -6.16 22.15
CA ILE A 57 11.15 -6.39 21.78
C ILE A 57 11.86 -7.26 22.83
N VAL A 58 11.59 -7.04 24.13
CA VAL A 58 12.19 -7.83 25.20
C VAL A 58 11.77 -9.29 25.09
N ASN A 59 10.50 -9.55 24.78
CA ASN A 59 10.02 -10.90 24.55
C ASN A 59 10.57 -11.52 23.26
N ILE A 60 10.71 -10.74 22.18
CA ILE A 60 11.33 -11.21 20.93
C ILE A 60 12.77 -11.64 21.19
N THR A 61 13.58 -10.77 21.78
CA THR A 61 15.04 -11.00 22.01
C THR A 61 15.30 -12.09 23.05
N LYS A 62 14.39 -12.30 24.02
CA LYS A 62 14.45 -13.47 24.92
C LYS A 62 14.27 -14.79 24.19
N LYS A 63 13.40 -14.84 23.17
CA LYS A 63 13.06 -16.07 22.42
C LYS A 63 14.01 -16.33 21.24
N ILE A 64 14.51 -15.29 20.59
CA ILE A 64 15.39 -15.36 19.43
C ILE A 64 16.74 -14.79 19.85
N LYS A 65 17.78 -15.63 19.88
CA LYS A 65 19.12 -15.24 20.38
C LYS A 65 20.05 -14.72 19.30
N GLN A 66 19.80 -15.11 18.05
CA GLN A 66 20.61 -14.73 16.90
C GLN A 66 19.74 -14.49 15.70
N CYS A 67 20.02 -13.41 14.98
CA CYS A 67 19.37 -13.03 13.74
C CYS A 67 20.41 -12.44 12.77
N ASP A 68 20.36 -12.86 11.53
CA ASP A 68 21.24 -12.37 10.48
C ASP A 68 20.56 -11.33 9.57
N SER A 69 19.22 -11.36 9.50
CA SER A 69 18.43 -10.41 8.70
C SER A 69 17.00 -10.29 9.23
N ILE A 70 16.38 -9.13 9.02
CA ILE A 70 15.00 -8.87 9.40
C ILE A 70 14.24 -8.40 8.15
N PHE A 71 13.12 -9.06 7.86
CA PHE A 71 12.22 -8.70 6.78
C PHE A 71 10.89 -8.22 7.36
N CYS A 72 10.53 -6.97 7.10
CA CYS A 72 9.31 -6.34 7.59
C CYS A 72 8.32 -6.10 6.45
N VAL A 73 7.08 -6.55 6.62
CA VAL A 73 6.02 -6.40 5.61
C VAL A 73 5.04 -5.26 5.89
N SER A 74 5.26 -4.52 6.97
CA SER A 74 4.36 -3.43 7.40
C SER A 74 5.17 -2.21 7.82
N GLU A 75 4.92 -1.07 7.22
CA GLU A 75 5.65 0.17 7.50
C GLU A 75 5.58 0.63 8.97
N ASN A 76 4.45 0.37 9.64
CA ASN A 76 4.28 0.68 11.06
C ASN A 76 5.11 -0.22 12.00
N LEU A 77 5.70 -1.29 11.49
CA LEU A 77 6.65 -2.15 12.22
C LEU A 77 8.12 -1.74 12.00
N LEU A 78 8.41 -0.75 11.16
CA LEU A 78 9.78 -0.25 10.94
C LEU A 78 10.47 0.20 12.24
N PRO A 79 9.80 0.90 13.19
CA PRO A 79 10.43 1.22 14.49
C PRO A 79 10.82 -0.03 15.28
N ILE A 80 10.05 -1.11 15.18
CA ILE A 80 10.38 -2.41 15.82
C ILE A 80 11.55 -3.05 15.08
N GLN A 81 11.52 -3.05 13.74
CA GLN A 81 12.62 -3.56 12.92
C GLN A 81 13.94 -2.88 13.31
N SER A 82 13.99 -1.55 13.32
CA SER A 82 15.22 -0.82 13.60
C SER A 82 15.78 -1.07 15.01
N GLN A 83 14.92 -1.26 16.01
CA GLN A 83 15.34 -1.60 17.36
C GLN A 83 15.90 -3.03 17.44
N LEU A 84 15.27 -3.99 16.76
CA LEU A 84 15.78 -5.36 16.67
C LEU A 84 17.09 -5.41 15.87
N GLU A 85 17.19 -4.68 14.75
CA GLU A 85 18.44 -4.55 14.00
C GLU A 85 19.58 -4.02 14.87
N SER A 86 19.32 -2.98 15.65
CA SER A 86 20.31 -2.44 16.62
C SER A 86 20.71 -3.48 17.65
N TYR A 87 19.77 -4.27 18.16
CA TYR A 87 20.06 -5.33 19.14
C TYR A 87 20.92 -6.45 18.57
N TYR A 88 20.67 -6.86 17.32
CA TYR A 88 21.42 -7.95 16.66
C TYR A 88 22.68 -7.48 15.93
N GLY A 89 23.00 -6.18 15.95
CA GLY A 89 24.16 -5.64 15.23
C GLY A 89 23.93 -5.51 13.72
N ILE A 90 22.68 -5.51 13.29
CA ILE A 90 22.27 -5.27 11.89
C ILE A 90 22.04 -3.76 11.75
N HIS A 91 22.50 -3.17 10.65
CA HIS A 91 22.48 -1.71 10.48
C HIS A 91 21.86 -1.28 9.13
N ASN A 92 20.68 -1.84 8.80
CA ASN A 92 19.98 -1.49 7.56
C ASN A 92 19.15 -0.22 7.72
N LEU A 93 18.53 -0.03 8.89
CA LEU A 93 17.60 1.05 9.16
C LEU A 93 17.88 1.67 10.53
N THR A 94 18.22 2.96 10.55
CA THR A 94 18.38 3.68 11.83
C THR A 94 17.03 3.94 12.51
N PRO A 95 16.96 4.13 13.84
CA PRO A 95 15.71 4.50 14.51
C PRO A 95 15.09 5.78 13.97
N PHE A 96 15.92 6.78 13.61
CA PHE A 96 15.45 8.02 13.00
C PHE A 96 14.84 7.76 11.60
N ALA A 97 15.50 6.96 10.76
CA ALA A 97 14.98 6.59 9.45
C ALA A 97 13.66 5.83 9.58
N ALA A 98 13.56 4.90 10.53
CA ALA A 98 12.33 4.15 10.79
C ALA A 98 11.18 5.06 11.22
N GLU A 99 11.43 6.07 12.05
CA GLU A 99 10.44 7.06 12.46
C GLU A 99 9.98 7.90 11.26
N VAL A 100 10.91 8.43 10.48
CA VAL A 100 10.62 9.22 9.26
C VAL A 100 9.76 8.42 8.29
N LEU A 101 10.10 7.17 8.04
CA LEU A 101 9.42 6.32 7.04
C LEU A 101 8.08 5.75 7.51
N SER A 102 7.82 5.72 8.83
CA SER A 102 6.57 5.20 9.40
C SER A 102 5.54 6.26 9.76
N ASN A 103 5.90 7.54 9.72
CA ASN A 103 5.02 8.67 10.04
C ASN A 103 4.97 9.68 8.91
N LYS A 104 3.81 9.87 8.33
CA LYS A 104 3.60 10.71 7.14
C LYS A 104 3.98 12.18 7.34
N GLN A 105 3.67 12.74 8.52
CA GLN A 105 4.04 14.14 8.81
C GLN A 105 5.54 14.30 9.02
N THR A 106 6.16 13.34 9.70
CA THR A 106 7.61 13.33 9.91
C THR A 106 8.32 13.20 8.57
N PHE A 107 7.81 12.36 7.65
CA PHE A 107 8.31 12.22 6.29
C PHE A 107 8.23 13.55 5.51
N ASP A 108 7.06 14.20 5.50
CA ASP A 108 6.88 15.49 4.82
C ASP A 108 7.83 16.57 5.36
N ASN A 109 7.97 16.65 6.68
CA ASN A 109 8.89 17.60 7.33
C ASN A 109 10.34 17.30 7.01
N PHE A 110 10.73 16.03 7.01
CA PHE A 110 12.06 15.58 6.61
C PHE A 110 12.36 15.98 5.17
N CYS A 111 11.47 15.66 4.22
CA CYS A 111 11.63 16.03 2.82
C CYS A 111 11.88 17.53 2.65
N ARG A 112 11.13 18.38 3.36
CA ARG A 112 11.36 19.84 3.34
C ARG A 112 12.73 20.23 3.89
N SER A 113 13.16 19.58 4.97
CA SER A 113 14.44 19.88 5.62
C SER A 113 15.67 19.53 4.77
N VAL A 114 15.52 18.60 3.81
CA VAL A 114 16.59 18.15 2.92
C VAL A 114 16.50 18.71 1.50
N GLY A 115 15.68 19.75 1.30
CA GLY A 115 15.57 20.45 0.01
C GLY A 115 14.61 19.80 -1.00
N LEU A 116 13.73 18.92 -0.54
CA LEU A 116 12.71 18.25 -1.37
C LEU A 116 11.30 18.85 -1.21
N SER A 117 11.21 20.12 -0.77
CA SER A 117 9.94 20.81 -0.51
C SER A 117 9.00 20.86 -1.71
N ASP A 118 9.56 20.93 -2.93
CA ASP A 118 8.77 21.00 -4.17
C ASP A 118 8.11 19.68 -4.55
N TYR A 119 8.53 18.59 -3.93
CA TYR A 119 8.01 17.24 -4.17
C TYR A 119 6.96 16.78 -3.16
N VAL A 120 6.71 17.52 -2.08
CA VAL A 120 5.74 17.13 -1.05
C VAL A 120 4.68 18.19 -0.86
N PRO A 121 3.42 17.79 -0.58
CA PRO A 121 2.37 18.75 -0.35
C PRO A 121 2.66 19.60 0.89
N LYS A 122 2.20 20.84 0.90
CA LYS A 122 2.20 21.63 2.13
C LYS A 122 1.27 20.94 3.13
N SER A 123 1.81 20.53 4.28
CA SER A 123 1.08 19.77 5.28
C SER A 123 1.45 20.21 6.68
N ILE A 124 0.50 20.07 7.61
CA ILE A 124 0.69 20.26 9.04
C ILE A 124 -0.11 19.22 9.83
N THR A 125 0.30 19.01 11.08
CA THR A 125 -0.50 18.35 12.12
C THR A 125 -0.95 19.44 13.08
N PRO A 126 -2.15 20.03 12.90
CA PRO A 126 -2.56 21.17 13.68
C PRO A 126 -2.85 20.75 15.13
N THR A 127 -2.46 21.60 16.07
CA THR A 127 -2.86 21.52 17.48
C THR A 127 -3.91 22.58 17.80
N PHE A 128 -3.94 23.66 17.03
CA PHE A 128 -4.89 24.77 17.20
C PHE A 128 -5.50 25.16 15.85
N HIS A 129 -6.72 25.68 15.90
CA HIS A 129 -7.49 26.05 14.73
C HIS A 129 -6.84 27.13 13.87
N ASN A 130 -6.19 28.12 14.47
CA ASN A 130 -5.51 29.20 13.74
C ASN A 130 -4.36 28.70 12.84
N GLN A 131 -3.78 27.55 13.13
CA GLN A 131 -2.76 26.96 12.28
C GLN A 131 -3.28 26.55 10.89
N LEU A 132 -4.61 26.44 10.72
CA LEU A 132 -5.24 26.16 9.43
C LEU A 132 -5.30 27.36 8.50
N GLU A 133 -4.96 28.57 8.96
CA GLU A 133 -4.93 29.78 8.14
C GLU A 133 -3.97 29.68 6.95
N ILE A 134 -2.92 28.85 7.06
CA ILE A 134 -2.01 28.58 5.95
C ILE A 134 -2.67 27.97 4.71
N PHE A 135 -3.90 27.45 4.87
CA PHE A 135 -4.72 26.86 3.80
C PHE A 135 -5.89 27.77 3.39
N ASP A 136 -5.83 29.08 3.67
CA ASP A 136 -6.87 30.00 3.24
C ASP A 136 -7.06 29.92 1.72
N ASN A 137 -8.34 29.82 1.33
CA ASN A 137 -8.77 29.71 -0.08
C ASN A 137 -8.19 28.48 -0.84
N LYS A 138 -7.73 27.45 -0.12
CA LYS A 138 -7.23 26.21 -0.72
C LYS A 138 -8.13 25.04 -0.39
N GLU A 139 -8.18 24.11 -1.33
CA GLU A 139 -8.70 22.79 -1.07
C GLU A 139 -7.69 22.03 -0.21
N ILE A 140 -8.22 21.28 0.74
CA ILE A 140 -7.39 20.49 1.67
C ILE A 140 -7.77 19.02 1.65
N PHE A 141 -6.83 18.22 2.06
CA PHE A 141 -7.00 16.78 2.24
C PHE A 141 -6.60 16.41 3.67
N THR A 142 -7.40 15.57 4.31
CA THR A 142 -7.10 15.06 5.65
C THR A 142 -6.76 13.58 5.61
N LYS A 143 -5.79 13.19 6.42
CA LYS A 143 -5.37 11.79 6.58
C LYS A 143 -4.76 11.57 7.97
N PRO A 144 -4.72 10.32 8.48
CA PRO A 144 -3.98 10.02 9.72
C PRO A 144 -2.46 10.08 9.45
N ASP A 145 -1.70 10.47 10.46
CA ASP A 145 -0.23 10.52 10.41
C ASP A 145 0.41 9.13 10.43
N ILE A 146 -0.29 8.15 11.00
CA ILE A 146 0.13 6.74 11.09
C ILE A 146 -0.96 5.88 10.45
N GLY A 147 -0.57 4.80 9.81
CA GLY A 147 -1.50 3.78 9.29
C GLY A 147 -1.28 3.46 7.83
N THR A 148 -1.67 2.25 7.46
CA THR A 148 -1.57 1.68 6.11
C THR A 148 -2.95 1.54 5.49
N GLY A 149 -3.06 1.88 4.23
CA GLY A 149 -4.31 1.79 3.48
C GLY A 149 -5.30 2.92 3.80
N SER A 150 -6.35 3.02 3.00
CA SER A 150 -7.35 4.10 3.07
C SER A 150 -8.34 3.99 4.25
N ASN A 151 -8.16 3.01 5.14
CA ASN A 151 -9.15 2.68 6.18
C ASN A 151 -8.52 2.64 7.57
N VAL A 152 -8.55 3.77 8.26
CA VAL A 152 -8.34 3.79 9.71
C VAL A 152 -9.71 3.73 10.38
N PHE A 153 -10.03 2.62 11.04
CA PHE A 153 -11.27 2.44 11.78
C PHE A 153 -11.00 2.58 13.27
N LEU A 154 -11.89 3.27 13.95
CA LEU A 154 -12.00 3.19 15.40
C LEU A 154 -12.68 1.87 15.80
N PRO A 155 -12.35 1.29 16.97
CA PRO A 155 -13.04 0.10 17.45
C PRO A 155 -14.54 0.33 17.55
N ASP A 156 -15.33 -0.71 17.23
CA ASP A 156 -16.80 -0.68 17.16
C ASP A 156 -17.53 -0.31 18.48
N SER A 157 -16.81 -0.19 19.60
CA SER A 157 -17.39 0.11 20.90
C SER A 157 -17.80 1.58 21.12
N ASP A 158 -17.38 2.49 20.22
CA ASP A 158 -17.69 3.92 20.33
C ASP A 158 -18.17 4.48 18.99
N GLN A 159 -19.42 4.21 18.65
CA GLN A 159 -20.09 4.78 17.44
C GLN A 159 -20.12 6.32 17.43
N ASN A 160 -19.84 6.94 18.59
CA ASN A 160 -19.84 8.40 18.76
C ASN A 160 -18.45 9.03 18.62
N GLN A 161 -17.36 8.25 18.47
CA GLN A 161 -16.04 8.84 18.27
C GLN A 161 -15.80 9.17 16.78
N PRO A 162 -15.22 10.33 16.52
CA PRO A 162 -14.95 10.76 15.17
C PRO A 162 -13.86 9.90 14.51
N LYS A 163 -14.11 9.50 13.27
CA LYS A 163 -13.15 8.76 12.46
C LYS A 163 -12.25 9.73 11.73
N ILE A 164 -10.93 9.54 11.79
CA ILE A 164 -10.05 10.21 10.85
C ILE A 164 -10.25 9.55 9.49
N GLU A 165 -10.77 10.32 8.56
CA GLU A 165 -11.05 9.87 7.21
C GLU A 165 -10.03 10.47 6.25
N TYR A 166 -9.62 9.68 5.27
CA TYR A 166 -8.96 10.16 4.08
C TYR A 166 -10.02 10.89 3.26
N ARG A 167 -10.01 12.24 3.33
CA ARG A 167 -11.10 13.05 2.78
C ARG A 167 -10.60 14.35 2.19
N ARG A 168 -11.17 14.73 1.02
CA ARG A 168 -11.04 16.05 0.43
C ARG A 168 -12.08 17.00 1.00
N TRP A 169 -11.69 18.23 1.27
CA TRP A 169 -12.52 19.33 1.71
C TRP A 169 -12.32 20.52 0.78
N ASN A 170 -13.38 21.19 0.38
CA ASN A 170 -13.29 22.36 -0.50
C ASN A 170 -12.48 23.49 0.11
N ASN A 171 -12.47 23.59 1.43
CA ASN A 171 -11.68 24.56 2.18
C ASN A 171 -11.65 24.19 3.67
N LYS A 172 -10.84 24.93 4.44
CA LYS A 172 -10.72 24.75 5.89
C LYS A 172 -12.06 24.91 6.64
N HIS A 173 -12.97 25.77 6.17
CA HIS A 173 -14.24 26.04 6.90
C HIS A 173 -15.16 24.82 6.87
N HIS A 174 -15.24 24.08 5.76
CA HIS A 174 -16.00 22.83 5.69
C HIS A 174 -15.43 21.76 6.61
N PHE A 175 -14.10 21.66 6.70
CA PHE A 175 -13.44 20.75 7.65
C PHE A 175 -13.72 21.17 9.09
N MET A 176 -13.61 22.45 9.42
CA MET A 176 -13.89 22.98 10.75
C MET A 176 -15.33 22.76 11.18
N LYS A 177 -16.28 22.96 10.26
CA LYS A 177 -17.70 22.66 10.48
C LYS A 177 -17.90 21.18 10.83
N TYR A 178 -17.28 20.28 10.06
CA TYR A 178 -17.33 18.84 10.32
C TYR A 178 -16.81 18.48 11.72
N LEU A 179 -15.67 19.05 12.13
CA LEU A 179 -15.12 18.83 13.46
C LEU A 179 -16.10 19.30 14.54
N LYS A 180 -16.70 20.47 14.36
CA LYS A 180 -17.70 21.02 15.29
C LYS A 180 -18.96 20.13 15.38
N ASP A 181 -19.48 19.70 14.23
CA ASP A 181 -20.69 18.87 14.14
C ASP A 181 -20.49 17.48 14.78
N LYS A 182 -19.24 17.02 14.88
CA LYS A 182 -18.85 15.75 15.54
C LYS A 182 -18.41 15.90 16.99
N ASN A 183 -18.67 17.08 17.62
CA ASN A 183 -18.28 17.37 19.01
C ASN A 183 -16.80 17.11 19.30
N PHE A 184 -15.94 17.40 18.35
CA PHE A 184 -14.51 17.43 18.61
C PHE A 184 -14.19 18.62 19.51
N HIS A 185 -13.92 18.37 20.77
CA HIS A 185 -13.51 19.38 21.74
C HIS A 185 -11.96 19.51 21.77
N ASN A 186 -11.44 20.52 22.37
CA ASN A 186 -10.09 21.08 22.46
C ASN A 186 -8.81 20.26 22.14
N ASP A 187 -8.83 18.93 22.14
CA ASP A 187 -7.72 18.07 21.68
C ASP A 187 -8.01 17.46 20.27
N PHE A 188 -8.57 18.28 19.43
CA PHE A 188 -9.28 17.91 18.20
C PHE A 188 -8.52 17.13 17.14
N PHE A 189 -7.21 17.27 17.15
CA PHE A 189 -6.38 16.73 16.08
C PHE A 189 -5.64 15.46 16.52
N THR A 190 -5.95 14.96 17.72
CA THR A 190 -5.35 13.74 18.26
C THR A 190 -6.42 12.72 18.60
N ILE A 191 -6.31 11.53 18.05
CA ILE A 191 -7.16 10.39 18.41
C ILE A 191 -6.33 9.43 19.25
N ASN A 192 -6.77 9.19 20.48
CA ASN A 192 -6.03 8.38 21.45
C ASN A 192 -6.07 6.87 21.18
N LYS A 193 -6.89 6.42 20.22
CA LYS A 193 -6.98 5.01 19.85
C LYS A 193 -7.14 4.89 18.35
N VAL A 194 -6.13 4.42 17.66
CA VAL A 194 -6.22 4.01 16.26
C VAL A 194 -6.30 2.50 16.24
N GLY A 195 -7.44 1.98 15.77
CA GLY A 195 -7.57 0.59 15.39
C GLY A 195 -7.56 0.49 13.87
N MET A 196 -6.68 -0.29 13.30
CA MET A 196 -6.99 -0.92 12.02
C MET A 196 -8.04 -1.98 12.29
N GLN A 197 -8.93 -2.24 11.33
CA GLN A 197 -9.92 -3.31 11.46
C GLN A 197 -9.22 -4.60 11.93
N ASN A 198 -9.40 -4.99 13.20
CA ASN A 198 -8.85 -6.17 13.90
C ASN A 198 -7.38 -6.13 14.36
N ASP A 199 -6.59 -5.08 14.09
CA ASP A 199 -5.27 -4.94 14.69
C ASP A 199 -5.33 -3.82 15.72
N LYS A 200 -5.30 -4.19 16.99
CA LYS A 200 -5.19 -3.22 18.09
C LYS A 200 -3.77 -2.67 18.07
N PHE A 201 -3.57 -1.58 17.34
CA PHE A 201 -2.34 -0.81 17.46
C PHE A 201 -2.19 -0.35 18.90
N ASN A 202 -1.04 -0.63 19.48
CA ASN A 202 -0.67 -0.22 20.81
C ASN A 202 -0.98 1.25 21.03
N ASN A 203 -2.07 1.57 21.65
CA ASN A 203 -2.47 2.85 22.28
C ASN A 203 -1.68 4.13 21.88
N LYS A 204 -1.04 4.16 20.70
CA LYS A 204 -0.35 5.37 20.21
C LYS A 204 -1.40 6.36 19.73
N PRO A 205 -1.33 7.59 20.18
CA PRO A 205 -2.19 8.64 19.66
C PRO A 205 -1.90 8.82 18.15
N CYS A 206 -2.95 8.89 17.35
CA CYS A 206 -2.87 9.23 15.95
C CYS A 206 -3.32 10.67 15.77
N LYS A 207 -2.58 11.43 14.97
CA LYS A 207 -2.88 12.83 14.68
C LYS A 207 -3.48 12.96 13.29
N ILE A 208 -4.30 13.97 13.10
CA ILE A 208 -4.82 14.33 11.78
C ILE A 208 -3.77 15.18 11.08
N ILE A 209 -3.32 14.76 9.91
CA ILE A 209 -2.60 15.60 8.97
C ILE A 209 -3.63 16.36 8.15
N VAL A 210 -3.44 17.65 8.02
CA VAL A 210 -4.11 18.52 7.06
C VAL A 210 -3.07 18.92 6.02
N GLN A 211 -3.34 18.64 4.77
CA GLN A 211 -2.45 18.96 3.67
C GLN A 211 -3.19 19.64 2.52
N GLU A 212 -2.47 20.39 1.71
CA GLU A 212 -2.96 20.91 0.45
C GLU A 212 -3.39 19.75 -0.46
N TYR A 213 -4.55 19.85 -1.07
CA TYR A 213 -5.04 18.81 -1.96
C TYR A 213 -4.37 18.93 -3.33
N HIS A 214 -3.79 17.84 -3.79
CA HIS A 214 -3.21 17.71 -5.10
C HIS A 214 -3.94 16.64 -5.89
N TRP A 215 -4.57 17.06 -6.96
CA TRP A 215 -5.19 16.16 -7.91
C TRP A 215 -4.16 15.64 -8.90
N SER A 216 -4.26 14.37 -9.29
CA SER A 216 -3.43 13.84 -10.36
C SER A 216 -4.19 13.90 -11.68
N GLU A 217 -3.70 14.70 -12.61
CA GLU A 217 -4.29 14.90 -13.94
C GLU A 217 -4.18 13.65 -14.82
N THR A 218 -3.23 12.80 -14.51
CA THR A 218 -2.96 11.51 -15.16
C THR A 218 -2.91 10.42 -14.10
N PRO A 219 -2.88 9.13 -14.49
CA PRO A 219 -2.61 8.07 -13.52
C PRO A 219 -1.37 8.39 -12.69
N SER A 220 -1.47 8.25 -11.36
CA SER A 220 -0.31 8.43 -10.49
C SER A 220 0.72 7.32 -10.73
N VAL A 221 1.99 7.62 -10.45
CA VAL A 221 3.10 6.71 -10.69
C VAL A 221 3.80 6.40 -9.36
N ALA A 222 4.04 5.13 -9.07
CA ALA A 222 4.76 4.71 -7.89
C ALA A 222 5.89 3.75 -8.25
N PRO A 223 7.15 4.04 -7.88
CA PRO A 223 8.24 3.09 -8.06
C PRO A 223 8.10 1.95 -7.04
N ILE A 224 8.33 0.72 -7.47
CA ILE A 224 8.49 -0.42 -6.56
C ILE A 224 9.85 -1.05 -6.75
N GLY A 225 10.45 -1.48 -5.64
CA GLY A 225 11.78 -2.05 -5.69
C GLY A 225 12.40 -2.26 -4.32
N PHE A 226 13.71 -2.16 -4.30
CA PHE A 226 14.50 -2.36 -3.09
C PHE A 226 15.72 -1.43 -3.06
N ILE A 227 16.20 -1.19 -1.86
CA ILE A 227 17.48 -0.52 -1.60
C ILE A 227 18.47 -1.62 -1.23
N ARG A 228 19.65 -1.58 -1.80
CA ARG A 228 20.76 -2.49 -1.47
C ARG A 228 22.04 -1.68 -1.35
N ASP A 229 22.74 -1.85 -0.24
CA ASP A 229 24.00 -1.13 0.06
C ASP A 229 23.88 0.40 -0.14
N GLY A 230 22.72 0.97 0.23
CA GLY A 230 22.43 2.39 0.08
C GLY A 230 22.09 2.82 -1.35
N LYS A 231 21.94 1.92 -2.30
CA LYS A 231 21.62 2.21 -3.70
C LYS A 231 20.17 1.90 -4.02
N LEU A 232 19.53 2.81 -4.71
CA LEU A 232 18.18 2.65 -5.22
C LEU A 232 18.14 1.63 -6.36
N ASN A 233 17.26 0.63 -6.26
CA ASN A 233 16.97 -0.31 -7.34
C ASN A 233 15.47 -0.29 -7.62
N ILE A 234 15.07 0.32 -8.73
CA ILE A 234 13.69 0.32 -9.20
C ILE A 234 13.49 -0.92 -10.06
N VAL A 235 12.61 -1.82 -9.62
CA VAL A 235 12.24 -3.05 -10.33
C VAL A 235 11.27 -2.72 -11.46
N THR A 236 10.20 -1.99 -11.13
CA THR A 236 9.18 -1.54 -12.07
C THR A 236 8.43 -0.34 -11.49
N TYR A 237 7.58 0.27 -12.27
CA TYR A 237 6.65 1.30 -11.80
C TYR A 237 5.23 0.76 -11.75
N LEU A 238 4.43 1.31 -10.86
CA LEU A 238 2.98 1.17 -10.86
C LEU A 238 2.36 2.42 -11.46
N LYS A 239 1.44 2.26 -12.37
CA LYS A 239 0.45 3.29 -12.70
C LYS A 239 -0.82 3.01 -11.92
N ILE A 240 -1.40 4.02 -11.30
CA ILE A 240 -2.59 3.90 -10.47
C ILE A 240 -3.64 4.84 -11.03
N SER A 241 -4.70 4.27 -11.59
CA SER A 241 -5.83 5.02 -12.10
C SER A 241 -7.07 4.80 -11.24
N LYS A 242 -7.82 5.87 -11.05
CA LYS A 242 -9.13 5.85 -10.41
C LYS A 242 -10.15 6.16 -11.49
N THR A 243 -10.98 5.19 -11.87
CA THR A 243 -11.87 5.30 -13.01
C THR A 243 -13.34 5.32 -12.59
N LYS A 244 -14.22 5.92 -13.41
CA LYS A 244 -15.67 5.79 -13.22
C LYS A 244 -16.13 4.41 -13.67
N PHE A 245 -17.20 3.93 -13.05
CA PHE A 245 -17.91 2.75 -13.53
C PHE A 245 -18.29 2.92 -15.01
N GLY A 246 -17.95 1.95 -15.86
CA GLY A 246 -18.15 2.01 -17.30
C GLY A 246 -16.97 2.58 -18.11
N ASP A 247 -16.11 3.41 -17.53
CA ASP A 247 -14.91 3.96 -18.17
C ASP A 247 -13.64 3.15 -17.89
N VAL A 248 -13.76 2.05 -17.16
CA VAL A 248 -12.63 1.19 -16.74
C VAL A 248 -11.85 0.60 -17.89
N LEU A 249 -12.53 0.46 -19.04
CA LEU A 249 -11.91 -0.09 -20.24
C LEU A 249 -11.08 0.95 -21.00
N ASP A 250 -11.10 2.21 -20.56
CA ASP A 250 -10.29 3.28 -21.10
C ASP A 250 -9.39 3.85 -19.99
N LEU A 251 -8.34 3.12 -19.69
CA LEU A 251 -7.37 3.47 -18.63
C LEU A 251 -6.59 4.75 -18.94
N ASN A 252 -6.72 5.28 -20.15
CA ASN A 252 -6.17 6.57 -20.55
C ASN A 252 -7.10 7.74 -20.25
N LYS A 253 -8.37 7.48 -19.89
CA LYS A 253 -9.28 8.53 -19.48
C LYS A 253 -8.95 9.04 -18.09
N ASN A 254 -9.18 10.33 -17.90
CA ASN A 254 -8.94 11.04 -16.67
C ASN A 254 -9.51 10.31 -15.46
N PRO A 255 -8.72 10.14 -14.42
CA PRO A 255 -9.18 9.52 -13.19
C PRO A 255 -10.35 10.31 -12.59
N ILE A 256 -11.20 9.63 -11.81
CA ILE A 256 -12.30 10.29 -11.09
C ILE A 256 -11.70 11.27 -10.10
N GLU A 257 -11.99 12.54 -10.30
CA GLU A 257 -11.75 13.52 -9.26
C GLU A 257 -12.63 13.22 -8.05
N LEU A 258 -12.05 13.22 -6.87
CA LEU A 258 -12.79 13.20 -5.63
C LEU A 258 -13.71 14.41 -5.59
N HIS A 259 -15.01 14.19 -5.66
CA HIS A 259 -15.94 15.29 -5.42
C HIS A 259 -15.69 15.87 -4.03
N SER A 260 -15.90 17.16 -3.90
CA SER A 260 -15.82 17.85 -2.62
C SER A 260 -16.62 17.11 -1.54
N ASN A 261 -15.99 16.91 -0.40
CA ASN A 261 -16.51 16.11 0.73
C ASN A 261 -16.64 14.59 0.52
N SER A 262 -16.11 14.03 -0.58
CA SER A 262 -16.08 12.57 -0.80
C SER A 262 -15.00 11.89 0.02
N LYS A 263 -15.27 10.66 0.44
CA LYS A 263 -14.30 9.76 1.08
C LYS A 263 -13.49 9.02 0.03
N THR A 264 -12.22 8.78 0.28
CA THR A 264 -11.41 7.93 -0.63
C THR A 264 -11.92 6.51 -0.75
N THR A 265 -12.66 6.00 0.26
CA THR A 265 -13.31 4.70 0.21
C THR A 265 -14.29 4.56 -0.94
N ASP A 266 -14.92 5.66 -1.37
CA ASP A 266 -15.86 5.66 -2.49
C ASP A 266 -15.14 5.48 -3.84
N ILE A 267 -13.83 5.77 -3.88
CA ILE A 267 -12.98 5.62 -5.06
C ILE A 267 -12.23 4.30 -5.06
N ALA A 268 -11.89 3.76 -3.89
CA ALA A 268 -11.14 2.51 -3.78
C ALA A 268 -11.86 1.33 -4.47
N LYS A 269 -13.16 1.44 -4.68
CA LYS A 269 -13.97 0.46 -5.41
C LYS A 269 -13.66 0.44 -6.92
N ASN A 270 -13.01 1.47 -7.45
CA ASN A 270 -12.76 1.67 -8.88
C ASN A 270 -11.26 1.93 -9.12
N LEU A 271 -10.40 1.23 -8.42
CA LEU A 271 -8.96 1.37 -8.54
C LEU A 271 -8.41 0.33 -9.52
N ALA A 272 -7.70 0.79 -10.54
CA ALA A 272 -6.86 -0.06 -11.37
C ALA A 272 -5.39 0.29 -11.13
N VAL A 273 -4.57 -0.73 -10.89
CA VAL A 273 -3.13 -0.60 -10.69
C VAL A 273 -2.43 -1.55 -11.64
N TRP A 274 -1.54 -1.04 -12.47
CA TRP A 274 -0.77 -1.90 -13.35
C TRP A 274 0.71 -1.56 -13.32
N THR A 275 1.52 -2.54 -13.67
CA THR A 275 2.97 -2.39 -13.74
C THR A 275 3.38 -1.85 -15.10
N VAL A 276 4.41 -1.02 -15.09
CA VAL A 276 5.02 -0.45 -16.29
C VAL A 276 6.53 -0.60 -16.20
N PRO A 277 7.18 -1.20 -17.21
CA PRO A 277 8.63 -1.31 -17.25
C PRO A 277 9.30 0.06 -17.11
N LYS A 278 10.43 0.11 -16.43
CA LYS A 278 11.13 1.38 -16.18
C LYS A 278 11.53 2.15 -17.44
N ASN A 279 11.78 1.45 -18.54
CA ASN A 279 12.12 2.04 -19.84
C ASN A 279 10.90 2.58 -20.61
N GLU A 280 9.69 2.31 -20.16
CA GLU A 280 8.44 2.85 -20.74
C GLU A 280 7.91 4.06 -19.94
N VAL A 281 8.52 4.38 -18.80
CA VAL A 281 8.23 5.62 -18.07
C VAL A 281 9.04 6.76 -18.70
N ASP A 282 8.41 7.94 -18.82
CA ASP A 282 9.08 9.13 -19.30
C ASP A 282 10.41 9.36 -18.56
N LYS A 283 11.47 9.62 -19.31
CA LYS A 283 12.82 9.71 -18.76
C LYS A 283 12.96 10.84 -17.72
N ASP A 284 12.35 11.99 -17.94
CA ASP A 284 12.40 13.11 -16.99
C ASP A 284 11.68 12.75 -15.69
N VAL A 285 10.56 12.03 -15.78
CA VAL A 285 9.83 11.49 -14.61
C VAL A 285 10.68 10.47 -13.87
N HIS A 286 11.28 9.52 -14.59
CA HIS A 286 12.18 8.53 -14.00
C HIS A 286 13.36 9.19 -13.27
N ASP A 287 14.01 10.15 -13.90
CA ASP A 287 15.17 10.86 -13.34
C ASP A 287 14.81 11.68 -12.10
N LYS A 288 13.65 12.35 -12.11
CA LYS A 288 13.12 13.09 -10.94
C LYS A 288 12.80 12.16 -9.76
N ILE A 289 12.11 11.06 -10.02
CA ILE A 289 11.78 10.06 -8.99
C ILE A 289 13.06 9.45 -8.42
N SER A 290 13.98 9.04 -9.28
CA SER A 290 15.25 8.45 -8.87
C SER A 290 16.07 9.38 -7.99
N ARG A 291 16.16 10.66 -8.36
CA ARG A 291 16.84 11.70 -7.57
C ARG A 291 16.18 11.93 -6.22
N PHE A 292 14.86 12.04 -6.20
CA PHE A 292 14.08 12.18 -4.97
C PHE A 292 14.36 11.02 -4.02
N MET A 293 14.20 9.78 -4.51
CA MET A 293 14.39 8.57 -3.73
C MET A 293 15.84 8.43 -3.22
N GLN A 294 16.85 8.63 -4.10
CA GLN A 294 18.25 8.50 -3.70
C GLN A 294 18.62 9.57 -2.65
N THR A 295 18.09 10.80 -2.76
CA THR A 295 18.30 11.83 -1.74
C THR A 295 17.80 11.38 -0.36
N ILE A 296 16.62 10.76 -0.30
CA ILE A 296 16.06 10.23 0.96
C ILE A 296 16.96 9.11 1.51
N ILE A 297 17.37 8.17 0.66
CA ILE A 297 18.22 7.04 1.03
C ILE A 297 19.54 7.55 1.65
N ASP A 298 20.20 8.46 0.97
CA ASP A 298 21.50 9.02 1.39
C ASP A 298 21.39 9.79 2.71
N LYS A 299 20.36 10.63 2.85
CA LYS A 299 20.15 11.44 4.06
C LYS A 299 19.72 10.64 5.27
N LEU A 300 18.91 9.59 5.08
CA LEU A 300 18.48 8.68 6.14
C LEU A 300 19.49 7.53 6.37
N LYS A 301 20.51 7.40 5.51
CA LYS A 301 21.52 6.32 5.58
C LYS A 301 20.91 4.93 5.57
N ILE A 302 19.91 4.73 4.72
CA ILE A 302 19.24 3.44 4.56
C ILE A 302 20.17 2.53 3.77
N LYS A 303 20.47 1.32 4.28
CA LYS A 303 21.30 0.35 3.58
C LYS A 303 20.46 -0.63 2.77
N ASP A 304 19.54 -1.33 3.44
CA ASP A 304 18.70 -2.34 2.80
C ASP A 304 17.25 -2.16 3.22
N LEU A 305 16.34 -2.06 2.24
CA LEU A 305 14.91 -1.90 2.46
C LEU A 305 14.12 -2.25 1.19
N PHE A 306 12.98 -2.89 1.32
CA PHE A 306 11.98 -2.95 0.25
C PHE A 306 11.05 -1.74 0.31
N TYR A 307 10.59 -1.26 -0.85
CA TYR A 307 9.66 -0.14 -0.93
C TYR A 307 8.62 -0.31 -2.04
N ALA A 308 7.49 0.35 -1.86
CA ALA A 308 6.41 0.46 -2.83
C ALA A 308 5.86 1.89 -2.79
N GLY A 309 6.42 2.76 -3.58
CA GLY A 309 6.12 4.20 -3.56
C GLY A 309 7.37 5.03 -3.33
N PRO A 310 7.27 6.36 -3.15
CA PRO A 310 6.01 7.12 -2.96
C PRO A 310 5.06 7.06 -4.16
N ASP A 311 3.76 7.25 -3.87
CA ASP A 311 2.79 7.53 -4.93
C ASP A 311 2.98 8.98 -5.39
N PHE A 312 3.38 9.17 -6.66
CA PHE A 312 3.58 10.48 -7.24
C PHE A 312 2.38 10.90 -8.06
N HIS A 313 1.81 12.03 -7.71
CA HIS A 313 0.77 12.70 -8.48
C HIS A 313 1.36 13.74 -9.41
N PHE A 314 0.82 13.82 -10.62
CA PHE A 314 1.11 14.92 -11.55
C PHE A 314 0.07 16.01 -11.34
N SER A 315 0.45 17.10 -10.74
CA SER A 315 -0.44 18.20 -10.41
C SER A 315 0.19 19.54 -10.80
N ASN A 316 -0.52 20.29 -11.66
CA ASN A 316 -0.04 21.60 -12.16
C ASN A 316 1.40 21.54 -12.73
N GLY A 317 1.70 20.51 -13.52
CA GLY A 317 3.01 20.30 -14.12
C GLY A 317 4.12 19.88 -13.13
N LYS A 318 3.77 19.59 -11.87
CA LYS A 318 4.69 19.15 -10.83
C LYS A 318 4.46 17.70 -10.45
N LEU A 319 5.53 17.07 -10.01
CA LEU A 319 5.51 15.71 -9.46
C LEU A 319 5.45 15.81 -7.93
N ILE A 320 4.35 15.36 -7.33
CA ILE A 320 4.08 15.48 -5.89
C ILE A 320 3.99 14.09 -5.26
N ALA A 321 4.88 13.79 -4.32
CA ALA A 321 4.88 12.56 -3.54
C ALA A 321 3.81 12.63 -2.43
N ILE A 322 2.84 11.72 -2.45
CA ILE A 322 1.69 11.76 -1.54
C ILE A 322 1.87 10.82 -0.35
N ASP A 323 2.42 9.65 -0.56
CA ASP A 323 2.58 8.64 0.49
C ASP A 323 3.76 7.70 0.17
N PHE A 324 4.61 7.42 1.16
CA PHE A 324 5.77 6.54 1.00
C PHE A 324 5.55 5.24 1.76
N ASN A 325 5.45 4.14 1.03
CA ASN A 325 5.30 2.81 1.60
C ASN A 325 6.67 2.11 1.69
N ALA A 326 7.36 2.27 2.80
CA ALA A 326 8.69 1.69 3.05
C ALA A 326 8.59 0.20 3.41
N ARG A 327 8.01 -0.58 2.54
CA ARG A 327 7.76 -2.02 2.70
C ARG A 327 7.54 -2.68 1.35
N VAL A 328 7.58 -4.00 1.31
CA VAL A 328 7.16 -4.75 0.13
C VAL A 328 5.69 -4.46 -0.21
N GLY A 329 5.43 -4.14 -1.47
CA GLY A 329 4.08 -3.96 -1.99
C GLY A 329 3.40 -5.27 -2.35
N GLN A 330 2.06 -5.31 -2.28
CA GLN A 330 1.29 -6.47 -2.74
C GLN A 330 1.59 -6.79 -4.21
N MET A 331 1.67 -5.77 -5.06
CA MET A 331 1.95 -5.94 -6.47
C MET A 331 3.31 -6.62 -6.73
N MET A 332 4.34 -6.33 -5.94
CA MET A 332 5.64 -6.98 -6.06
C MET A 332 5.54 -8.49 -5.76
N ASN A 333 4.74 -8.85 -4.75
CA ASN A 333 4.52 -10.25 -4.40
C ASN A 333 3.73 -11.00 -5.48
N ILE A 334 2.71 -10.37 -6.06
CA ILE A 334 1.92 -10.97 -7.15
C ILE A 334 2.79 -11.12 -8.41
N LEU A 335 3.59 -10.10 -8.75
CA LEU A 335 4.55 -10.15 -9.86
C LEU A 335 5.57 -11.28 -9.70
N ASP A 336 6.09 -11.48 -8.50
CA ASP A 336 7.01 -12.58 -8.19
C ASP A 336 6.34 -13.95 -8.37
N GLY A 337 5.03 -14.02 -8.13
CA GLY A 337 4.23 -15.22 -8.33
C GLY A 337 4.06 -15.62 -9.80
N LEU A 338 4.32 -14.72 -10.75
CA LEU A 338 4.43 -15.06 -12.17
C LEU A 338 5.74 -15.81 -12.40
N GLU A 339 5.66 -17.04 -12.87
CA GLU A 339 6.82 -17.98 -12.93
C GLU A 339 8.02 -17.42 -13.71
N SER A 340 7.76 -16.50 -14.65
CA SER A 340 8.78 -15.86 -15.49
C SER A 340 9.62 -14.80 -14.77
N ASN A 341 9.15 -14.23 -13.66
CA ASN A 341 9.77 -13.04 -13.06
C ASN A 341 10.83 -13.34 -11.98
N ASN A 342 10.59 -14.27 -11.05
CA ASN A 342 11.53 -14.67 -9.99
C ASN A 342 12.20 -13.51 -9.22
N ILE A 343 11.44 -12.47 -8.85
CA ILE A 343 11.97 -11.22 -8.32
C ILE A 343 12.78 -11.43 -7.03
N PHE A 344 12.17 -12.05 -6.02
CA PHE A 344 12.83 -12.23 -4.71
C PHE A 344 14.00 -13.20 -4.80
N LYS A 345 13.95 -14.20 -5.68
CA LYS A 345 15.07 -15.10 -5.92
C LYS A 345 16.26 -14.34 -6.52
N ASN A 346 16.03 -13.55 -7.55
CA ASN A 346 17.07 -12.76 -8.19
C ASN A 346 17.71 -11.77 -7.20
N ILE A 347 16.88 -11.07 -6.41
CA ILE A 347 17.37 -10.16 -5.37
C ILE A 347 18.26 -10.91 -4.37
N LYS A 348 17.83 -12.09 -3.89
CA LYS A 348 18.61 -12.90 -2.96
C LYS A 348 19.95 -13.33 -3.56
N ASP A 349 19.97 -13.72 -4.83
CA ASP A 349 21.15 -14.19 -5.54
C ASP A 349 22.08 -13.04 -5.99
N GLY A 350 21.76 -11.79 -5.62
CA GLY A 350 22.55 -10.61 -5.96
C GLY A 350 22.32 -10.09 -7.39
N LEU A 351 21.33 -10.63 -8.08
CA LEU A 351 21.00 -10.29 -9.45
C LEU A 351 19.93 -9.18 -9.50
N ASP A 352 19.93 -8.42 -10.58
CA ASP A 352 18.83 -7.49 -10.86
C ASP A 352 17.60 -8.28 -11.35
N PRO A 353 16.41 -8.02 -10.77
CA PRO A 353 15.18 -8.63 -11.24
C PRO A 353 14.86 -8.20 -12.68
N VAL A 354 14.48 -9.17 -13.51
CA VAL A 354 13.96 -8.94 -14.85
C VAL A 354 12.46 -9.18 -14.81
N ILE A 355 11.69 -8.21 -15.28
CA ILE A 355 10.23 -8.32 -15.40
C ILE A 355 9.90 -8.74 -16.82
N ASN A 356 9.53 -10.00 -16.99
CA ASN A 356 9.15 -10.59 -18.29
C ASN A 356 7.65 -10.45 -18.56
N GLU A 357 6.85 -10.40 -17.51
CA GLU A 357 5.41 -10.20 -17.61
C GLU A 357 4.97 -9.04 -16.71
N GLN A 358 4.06 -8.25 -17.25
CA GLN A 358 3.42 -7.15 -16.54
C GLN A 358 2.16 -7.66 -15.84
N LEU A 359 1.70 -6.93 -14.84
CA LEU A 359 0.53 -7.27 -14.04
C LEU A 359 -0.43 -6.08 -13.98
N LEU A 360 -1.71 -6.34 -14.17
CA LEU A 360 -2.79 -5.43 -13.85
C LEU A 360 -3.62 -6.04 -12.72
N TRP A 361 -3.78 -5.27 -11.65
CA TRP A 361 -4.73 -5.51 -10.59
C TRP A 361 -5.83 -4.46 -10.68
N GLY A 362 -7.06 -4.89 -10.82
CA GLY A 362 -8.20 -3.99 -10.93
C GLY A 362 -9.40 -4.51 -10.17
N ALA A 363 -10.17 -3.62 -9.53
CA ALA A 363 -11.50 -3.96 -9.10
C ALA A 363 -12.34 -4.27 -10.35
N SER A 364 -12.99 -5.42 -10.38
CA SER A 364 -13.99 -5.67 -11.42
C SER A 364 -15.16 -4.72 -11.16
N LEU A 365 -15.51 -3.98 -12.16
CA LEU A 365 -16.63 -3.05 -12.10
C LEU A 365 -17.91 -3.81 -12.35
N LEU A 366 -18.43 -4.34 -11.28
CA LEU A 366 -19.81 -4.81 -11.27
C LEU A 366 -20.71 -3.57 -11.32
N LYS A 367 -21.78 -3.63 -12.13
CA LYS A 367 -22.78 -2.57 -12.14
C LYS A 367 -23.24 -2.28 -10.71
N PRO A 368 -23.44 -1.03 -10.30
CA PRO A 368 -24.06 -0.74 -9.03
C PRO A 368 -25.47 -1.31 -9.02
N GLY A 369 -25.73 -2.27 -8.16
CA GLY A 369 -27.02 -2.94 -8.07
C GLY A 369 -27.00 -4.04 -7.02
N ILE A 370 -28.18 -4.54 -6.67
CA ILE A 370 -28.30 -5.72 -5.83
C ILE A 370 -27.96 -6.92 -6.70
N ILE A 371 -26.89 -7.62 -6.39
CA ILE A 371 -26.59 -8.90 -7.03
C ILE A 371 -27.64 -9.92 -6.54
N VAL A 372 -28.49 -10.35 -7.44
CA VAL A 372 -29.59 -11.27 -7.14
C VAL A 372 -29.11 -12.72 -7.09
N SER A 373 -28.17 -13.07 -7.97
CA SER A 373 -27.50 -14.38 -7.90
C SER A 373 -26.14 -14.32 -8.58
N VAL A 374 -25.18 -15.04 -8.05
CA VAL A 374 -23.97 -15.44 -8.78
C VAL A 374 -24.32 -16.81 -9.36
N ALA A 375 -24.24 -16.99 -10.68
CA ALA A 375 -24.21 -18.32 -11.26
C ALA A 375 -23.22 -19.14 -10.45
N SER A 376 -23.50 -20.40 -10.14
CA SER A 376 -22.80 -21.18 -9.14
C SER A 376 -21.29 -20.93 -9.16
N LEU A 377 -20.64 -20.92 -8.00
CA LEU A 377 -19.17 -20.78 -7.90
C LEU A 377 -18.44 -21.70 -8.88
N GLU A 378 -18.96 -22.91 -9.13
CA GLU A 378 -18.47 -23.86 -10.12
C GLU A 378 -18.52 -23.31 -11.55
N HIS A 379 -19.57 -22.59 -11.93
CA HIS A 379 -19.69 -22.00 -13.27
C HIS A 379 -18.71 -20.82 -13.42
N LEU A 380 -18.52 -20.04 -12.36
CA LEU A 380 -17.54 -18.97 -12.33
C LEU A 380 -16.10 -19.52 -12.40
N GLU A 381 -15.78 -20.56 -11.64
CA GLU A 381 -14.49 -21.24 -11.68
C GLU A 381 -14.23 -21.89 -13.04
N HIS A 382 -15.26 -22.50 -13.65
CA HIS A 382 -15.16 -23.08 -15.00
C HIS A 382 -14.83 -22.00 -16.05
N ASN A 383 -15.54 -20.88 -16.01
CA ASN A 383 -15.31 -19.77 -16.96
C ASN A 383 -13.96 -19.09 -16.73
N LEU A 384 -13.49 -18.98 -15.50
CA LEU A 384 -12.16 -18.46 -15.18
C LEU A 384 -11.05 -19.42 -15.63
N ASN A 385 -11.25 -20.74 -15.48
CA ASN A 385 -10.32 -21.75 -15.98
C ASN A 385 -10.28 -21.75 -17.51
N TYR A 386 -11.43 -21.60 -18.16
CA TYR A 386 -11.51 -21.43 -19.61
C TYR A 386 -10.75 -20.18 -20.06
N LEU A 387 -10.96 -19.07 -19.37
CA LEU A 387 -10.26 -17.81 -19.64
C LEU A 387 -8.74 -17.95 -19.48
N ASN A 388 -8.29 -18.60 -18.42
CA ASN A 388 -6.88 -18.87 -18.19
C ASN A 388 -6.26 -19.75 -19.27
N THR A 389 -7.07 -20.61 -19.92
CA THR A 389 -6.62 -21.46 -21.02
C THR A 389 -6.58 -20.69 -22.34
N GLU A 390 -7.54 -19.80 -22.57
CA GLU A 390 -7.62 -18.97 -23.80
C GLU A 390 -6.66 -17.78 -23.75
N LEU A 391 -6.44 -17.18 -22.59
CA LEU A 391 -5.45 -16.14 -22.39
C LEU A 391 -4.05 -16.77 -22.38
N LYS A 392 -3.40 -16.79 -23.53
CA LYS A 392 -2.05 -17.38 -23.73
C LYS A 392 -0.97 -16.86 -22.77
N SER A 393 -1.24 -15.82 -22.00
CA SER A 393 -0.31 -15.14 -21.09
C SER A 393 -0.98 -14.56 -19.86
N GLY A 394 -2.22 -14.91 -19.52
CA GLY A 394 -2.93 -14.30 -18.40
C GLY A 394 -3.28 -15.29 -17.30
N ILE A 395 -2.98 -14.94 -16.06
CA ILE A 395 -3.55 -15.60 -14.88
C ILE A 395 -4.62 -14.68 -14.32
N VAL A 396 -5.87 -15.14 -14.34
CA VAL A 396 -6.98 -14.45 -13.67
C VAL A 396 -7.21 -15.13 -12.34
N VAL A 397 -6.94 -14.45 -11.25
CA VAL A 397 -7.22 -14.92 -9.90
C VAL A 397 -8.30 -14.02 -9.30
N PRO A 398 -9.54 -14.49 -9.14
CA PRO A 398 -10.55 -13.71 -8.45
C PRO A 398 -10.25 -13.69 -6.96
N GLU A 399 -10.17 -12.53 -6.38
CA GLU A 399 -10.21 -12.32 -4.93
C GLU A 399 -11.65 -11.99 -4.53
N PHE A 400 -12.34 -12.96 -3.95
CA PHE A 400 -13.68 -12.71 -3.38
C PHE A 400 -13.52 -12.06 -2.01
N GLN A 401 -13.91 -10.81 -1.89
CA GLN A 401 -14.09 -10.18 -0.59
C GLN A 401 -15.54 -10.41 -0.13
N ASN A 402 -15.70 -11.18 0.95
CA ASN A 402 -16.99 -11.42 1.57
C ASN A 402 -17.48 -10.12 2.23
N LEU A 403 -18.40 -9.44 1.57
CA LEU A 403 -18.99 -8.21 2.03
C LEU A 403 -20.29 -8.54 2.75
N GLN A 404 -20.32 -8.30 4.05
CA GLN A 404 -21.50 -8.48 4.90
C GLN A 404 -22.72 -7.64 4.45
N ASN A 405 -22.57 -6.76 3.46
CA ASN A 405 -23.57 -5.79 3.02
C ASN A 405 -24.00 -5.91 1.55
N LYS A 406 -24.03 -7.13 0.97
CA LYS A 406 -24.53 -7.37 -0.41
C LYS A 406 -23.80 -6.63 -1.55
N GLU A 407 -22.67 -6.01 -1.31
CA GLU A 407 -21.79 -5.45 -2.34
C GLU A 407 -20.63 -6.41 -2.60
N PHE A 408 -20.57 -7.00 -3.78
CA PHE A 408 -19.45 -7.84 -4.19
C PHE A 408 -18.40 -6.99 -4.91
N ASN A 409 -17.19 -6.96 -4.42
CA ASN A 409 -16.03 -6.51 -5.17
C ASN A 409 -15.20 -7.74 -5.57
N ILE A 410 -15.00 -7.93 -6.84
CA ILE A 410 -14.11 -8.95 -7.37
C ILE A 410 -12.86 -8.22 -7.89
N ASN A 411 -11.71 -8.53 -7.32
CA ASN A 411 -10.44 -8.04 -7.83
C ASN A 411 -9.94 -9.01 -8.90
N LEU A 412 -9.59 -8.48 -10.06
CA LEU A 412 -8.97 -9.24 -11.13
C LEU A 412 -7.47 -8.98 -11.13
N ASN A 413 -6.70 -10.05 -11.11
CA ASN A 413 -5.28 -10.04 -11.42
C ASN A 413 -5.08 -10.58 -12.82
N VAL A 414 -4.55 -9.77 -13.71
CA VAL A 414 -4.33 -10.15 -15.10
C VAL A 414 -2.89 -9.89 -15.47
N SER A 415 -2.23 -10.81 -16.14
CA SER A 415 -0.88 -10.62 -16.66
C SER A 415 -0.89 -10.43 -18.18
N GLY A 416 0.20 -9.91 -18.72
CA GLY A 416 0.44 -9.71 -20.14
C GLY A 416 1.88 -9.28 -20.40
N LYS A 417 2.36 -9.46 -21.63
CA LYS A 417 3.73 -9.10 -22.01
C LYS A 417 3.89 -7.64 -22.39
N SER A 418 2.77 -6.94 -22.60
CA SER A 418 2.73 -5.51 -22.91
C SER A 418 1.52 -4.85 -22.27
N GLU A 419 1.52 -3.51 -22.16
CA GLU A 419 0.39 -2.74 -21.64
C GLU A 419 -0.89 -2.97 -22.46
N GLN A 420 -0.77 -3.08 -23.79
CA GLN A 420 -1.92 -3.38 -24.66
C GLN A 420 -2.50 -4.78 -24.36
N GLU A 421 -1.65 -5.79 -24.24
CA GLU A 421 -2.09 -7.16 -23.93
C GLU A 421 -2.75 -7.24 -22.55
N LEU A 422 -2.20 -6.53 -21.54
CA LEU A 422 -2.81 -6.42 -20.22
C LEU A 422 -4.25 -5.90 -20.30
N PHE A 423 -4.46 -4.83 -21.07
CA PHE A 423 -5.77 -4.20 -21.18
C PHE A 423 -6.76 -5.06 -21.93
N ASP A 424 -6.32 -5.72 -22.98
CA ASP A 424 -7.17 -6.63 -23.75
C ASP A 424 -7.57 -7.86 -22.93
N ASN A 425 -6.63 -8.44 -22.20
CA ASN A 425 -6.88 -9.53 -21.25
C ASN A 425 -7.84 -9.10 -20.13
N TYR A 426 -7.66 -7.89 -19.57
CA TYR A 426 -8.55 -7.36 -18.55
C TYR A 426 -9.97 -7.13 -19.05
N LYS A 427 -10.12 -6.59 -20.27
CA LYS A 427 -11.44 -6.41 -20.92
C LYS A 427 -12.18 -7.73 -21.06
N GLN A 428 -11.50 -8.76 -21.57
CA GLN A 428 -12.08 -10.09 -21.76
C GLN A 428 -12.49 -10.70 -20.40
N ALA A 429 -11.60 -10.64 -19.41
CA ALA A 429 -11.87 -11.14 -18.07
C ALA A 429 -13.08 -10.44 -17.43
N ASN A 430 -13.13 -9.11 -17.53
CA ASN A 430 -14.24 -8.34 -16.97
C ASN A 430 -15.57 -8.63 -17.67
N GLN A 431 -15.57 -8.78 -19.00
CA GLN A 431 -16.76 -9.12 -19.76
C GLN A 431 -17.31 -10.51 -19.40
N LEU A 432 -16.44 -11.50 -19.25
CA LEU A 432 -16.84 -12.85 -18.84
C LEU A 432 -17.41 -12.87 -17.41
N LEU A 433 -16.80 -12.12 -16.49
CA LEU A 433 -17.35 -11.98 -15.13
C LEU A 433 -18.73 -11.32 -15.15
N GLN A 434 -18.93 -10.28 -15.96
CA GLN A 434 -20.24 -9.62 -16.05
C GLN A 434 -21.33 -10.56 -16.59
N ASN A 435 -20.98 -11.47 -17.49
CA ASN A 435 -21.92 -12.47 -18.01
C ASN A 435 -22.31 -13.54 -16.97
N CYS A 436 -21.52 -13.72 -15.93
CA CYS A 436 -21.77 -14.67 -14.83
C CYS A 436 -22.61 -14.09 -13.68
N ILE A 437 -22.95 -12.80 -13.74
CA ILE A 437 -23.64 -12.11 -12.63
C ILE A 437 -25.02 -11.65 -13.10
N THR A 438 -26.04 -12.03 -12.35
CA THR A 438 -27.41 -11.52 -12.51
C THR A 438 -27.67 -10.44 -11.47
N TYR A 439 -28.11 -9.29 -11.92
CA TYR A 439 -28.40 -8.11 -11.10
C TYR A 439 -29.87 -8.05 -10.67
#